data_a761069e7da7c547ba76df2d294acda7
#
_entry.id   a761069e7da7c547ba76df2d294acda7
#
_cell.length_a   1.000
_cell.length_b   1.000
_cell.length_c   1.000
_cell.angle_alpha   90.00
_cell.angle_beta   90.00
_cell.angle_gamma   90.00
#
_symmetry.space_group_name_H-M   'P 1'
#
loop_
_entity.id
_entity.type
_entity.pdbx_description
1 polymer ?
#
loop_
_entity_poly.entity_id
_entity_poly.type
_entity_poly.pdbx_seq_one_letter_code
_entity_poly.pdbx_strand_id
1 'polypeptide(L)'
;MKKNKFNNQCFSLAEAVVSVAVVIYILVAFLVIYKNYDKFYNRQQTEIAIGNSGREAVKELQNAALQSDKILASQTISGTLYTTGTHTVVLEIPSINGSGNIVSGKNDYAVFYLTGKSFYRRLQANAASSRHSGLTTISDSVSALTFTYDNANLAQAAKIDMDIQMQAITGGQTVSSHLYQEIYLRNK
;
A
#
# COMPACT_ATOMS: atom_id res chain seq x y z
N MET A 1 -0.77 10.48 -78.87
CA MET A 1 -1.34 9.69 -77.75
C MET A 1 -0.38 8.56 -77.40
N LYS A 2 0.40 8.67 -76.28
CA LYS A 2 1.26 7.59 -75.78
C LYS A 2 0.40 6.60 -74.99
N LYS A 3 0.22 5.36 -75.49
CA LYS A 3 -0.40 4.28 -74.71
C LYS A 3 0.56 3.82 -73.65
N ASN A 4 0.25 4.11 -72.37
CA ASN A 4 0.91 3.48 -71.25
C ASN A 4 0.62 1.97 -71.27
N LYS A 5 1.63 1.16 -71.58
CA LYS A 5 1.60 -0.27 -71.37
C LYS A 5 1.71 -0.53 -69.87
N PHE A 6 0.61 -0.86 -69.22
CA PHE A 6 0.64 -1.50 -67.90
C PHE A 6 1.31 -2.86 -68.09
N ASN A 7 2.53 -3.02 -67.56
CA ASN A 7 3.17 -4.31 -67.45
C ASN A 7 2.40 -5.10 -66.35
N ASN A 8 1.50 -5.99 -66.77
CA ASN A 8 0.91 -6.98 -65.88
C ASN A 8 1.97 -8.03 -65.55
N GLN A 9 2.83 -7.72 -64.56
CA GLN A 9 3.66 -8.73 -63.95
C GLN A 9 2.77 -9.56 -63.01
N CYS A 10 2.42 -10.76 -63.42
CA CYS A 10 1.75 -11.74 -62.54
C CYS A 10 2.75 -12.17 -61.46
N PHE A 11 2.37 -12.07 -60.23
CA PHE A 11 3.11 -12.62 -59.08
C PHE A 11 3.36 -14.11 -59.33
N SER A 12 4.59 -14.56 -59.14
CA SER A 12 4.90 -15.99 -59.19
C SER A 12 4.38 -16.66 -57.90
N LEU A 13 4.04 -17.95 -57.96
CA LEU A 13 3.61 -18.74 -56.79
C LEU A 13 4.64 -18.67 -55.66
N ALA A 14 5.92 -18.66 -55.99
CA ALA A 14 7.01 -18.56 -55.03
C ALA A 14 7.00 -17.22 -54.27
N GLU A 15 6.77 -16.10 -54.99
CA GLU A 15 6.67 -14.78 -54.37
C GLU A 15 5.45 -14.66 -53.44
N ALA A 16 4.32 -15.27 -53.82
CA ALA A 16 3.15 -15.31 -52.95
C ALA A 16 3.40 -16.09 -51.66
N VAL A 17 4.06 -17.26 -51.74
CA VAL A 17 4.41 -18.07 -50.57
C VAL A 17 5.39 -17.32 -49.62
N VAL A 18 6.42 -16.68 -50.18
CA VAL A 18 7.38 -15.91 -49.40
C VAL A 18 6.68 -14.71 -48.72
N SER A 19 5.81 -14.01 -49.44
CA SER A 19 5.05 -12.88 -48.89
C SER A 19 4.17 -13.30 -47.70
N VAL A 20 3.45 -14.43 -47.82
CA VAL A 20 2.64 -14.96 -46.73
C VAL A 20 3.50 -15.38 -45.53
N ALA A 21 4.66 -16.03 -45.76
CA ALA A 21 5.58 -16.41 -44.69
C ALA A 21 6.11 -15.18 -43.92
N VAL A 22 6.46 -14.11 -44.63
CA VAL A 22 6.91 -12.85 -44.04
C VAL A 22 5.78 -12.23 -43.18
N VAL A 23 4.57 -12.18 -43.68
CA VAL A 23 3.41 -11.65 -42.95
C VAL A 23 3.16 -12.46 -41.67
N ILE A 24 3.19 -13.79 -41.73
CA ILE A 24 3.03 -14.67 -40.57
C ILE A 24 4.14 -14.38 -39.53
N TYR A 25 5.40 -14.26 -39.97
CA TYR A 25 6.53 -13.98 -39.08
C TYR A 25 6.34 -12.63 -38.36
N ILE A 26 5.92 -11.59 -39.06
CA ILE A 26 5.62 -10.27 -38.50
C ILE A 26 4.50 -10.37 -37.45
N LEU A 27 3.41 -11.09 -37.76
CA LEU A 27 2.29 -11.28 -36.83
C LEU A 27 2.73 -11.99 -35.54
N VAL A 28 3.54 -13.04 -35.66
CA VAL A 28 4.10 -13.74 -34.48
C VAL A 28 4.96 -12.82 -33.66
N ALA A 29 5.83 -11.99 -34.30
CA ALA A 29 6.64 -11.01 -33.60
C ALA A 29 5.79 -10.00 -32.82
N PHE A 30 4.72 -9.48 -33.43
CA PHE A 30 3.77 -8.60 -32.75
C PHE A 30 3.08 -9.26 -31.55
N LEU A 31 2.68 -10.53 -31.67
CA LEU A 31 2.06 -11.25 -30.55
C LEU A 31 3.02 -11.42 -29.36
N VAL A 32 4.29 -11.69 -29.63
CA VAL A 32 5.32 -11.79 -28.58
C VAL A 32 5.54 -10.44 -27.89
N ILE A 33 5.65 -9.37 -28.66
CA ILE A 33 5.79 -8.00 -28.12
C ILE A 33 4.57 -7.64 -27.26
N TYR A 34 3.36 -7.90 -27.76
CA TYR A 34 2.12 -7.60 -27.06
C TYR A 34 2.04 -8.33 -25.69
N LYS A 35 2.34 -9.65 -25.67
CA LYS A 35 2.35 -10.41 -24.43
C LYS A 35 3.38 -9.91 -23.41
N ASN A 36 4.56 -9.49 -23.87
CA ASN A 36 5.59 -8.93 -23.00
C ASN A 36 5.19 -7.55 -22.47
N TYR A 37 4.56 -6.73 -23.30
CA TYR A 37 4.03 -5.42 -22.91
C TYR A 37 2.95 -5.55 -21.84
N ASP A 38 2.00 -6.48 -22.00
CA ASP A 38 0.93 -6.73 -21.05
C ASP A 38 1.48 -7.16 -19.66
N LYS A 39 2.46 -8.07 -19.65
CA LYS A 39 3.14 -8.46 -18.40
C LYS A 39 3.86 -7.30 -17.73
N PHE A 40 4.55 -6.47 -18.51
CA PHE A 40 5.25 -5.31 -18.00
C PHE A 40 4.28 -4.28 -17.42
N TYR A 41 3.19 -4.00 -18.14
CA TYR A 41 2.15 -3.07 -17.70
C TYR A 41 1.49 -3.52 -16.38
N ASN A 42 1.08 -4.78 -16.30
CA ASN A 42 0.47 -5.34 -15.10
C ASN A 42 1.43 -5.30 -13.89
N ARG A 43 2.72 -5.54 -14.12
CA ARG A 43 3.75 -5.42 -13.09
C ARG A 43 3.86 -3.98 -12.57
N GLN A 44 3.95 -2.99 -13.46
CA GLN A 44 4.03 -1.59 -13.08
C GLN A 44 2.79 -1.13 -12.31
N GLN A 45 1.59 -1.51 -12.76
CA GLN A 45 0.35 -1.20 -12.04
C GLN A 45 0.36 -1.79 -10.63
N THR A 46 0.79 -3.04 -10.49
CA THR A 46 0.90 -3.69 -9.18
C THR A 46 1.90 -2.98 -8.28
N GLU A 47 3.06 -2.58 -8.81
CA GLU A 47 4.09 -1.84 -8.06
C GLU A 47 3.57 -0.49 -7.54
N ILE A 48 2.86 0.26 -8.38
CA ILE A 48 2.21 1.51 -8.01
C ILE A 48 1.15 1.26 -6.91
N ALA A 49 0.32 0.23 -7.07
CA ALA A 49 -0.74 -0.08 -6.12
C ALA A 49 -0.19 -0.42 -4.72
N ILE A 50 0.81 -1.32 -4.62
CA ILE A 50 1.42 -1.67 -3.34
C ILE A 50 2.20 -0.50 -2.73
N GLY A 51 2.87 0.32 -3.57
CA GLY A 51 3.55 1.53 -3.12
C GLY A 51 2.58 2.56 -2.52
N ASN A 52 1.42 2.74 -3.13
CA ASN A 52 0.38 3.63 -2.62
C ASN A 52 -0.23 3.09 -1.31
N SER A 53 -0.49 1.78 -1.22
CA SER A 53 -0.98 1.15 0.02
C SER A 53 0.02 1.31 1.17
N GLY A 54 1.33 1.20 0.90
CA GLY A 54 2.37 1.46 1.89
C GLY A 54 2.38 2.92 2.37
N ARG A 55 2.26 3.89 1.45
CA ARG A 55 2.18 5.32 1.79
C ARG A 55 0.92 5.64 2.61
N GLU A 56 -0.21 5.01 2.29
CA GLU A 56 -1.44 5.15 3.05
C GLU A 56 -1.28 4.61 4.48
N ALA A 57 -0.61 3.45 4.65
CA ALA A 57 -0.30 2.88 5.94
C ALA A 57 0.54 3.85 6.80
N VAL A 58 1.59 4.43 6.23
CA VAL A 58 2.42 5.45 6.90
C VAL A 58 1.60 6.68 7.27
N LYS A 59 0.81 7.21 6.34
CA LYS A 59 -0.02 8.40 6.53
C LYS A 59 -1.05 8.21 7.65
N GLU A 60 -1.71 7.05 7.71
CA GLU A 60 -2.69 6.73 8.74
C GLU A 60 -2.05 6.68 10.14
N LEU A 61 -0.88 6.04 10.26
CA LEU A 61 -0.15 6.03 11.52
C LEU A 61 0.36 7.43 11.89
N GLN A 62 0.91 8.18 10.94
CA GLN A 62 1.39 9.55 11.15
C GLN A 62 0.27 10.48 11.63
N ASN A 63 -0.91 10.40 11.01
CA ASN A 63 -2.07 11.20 11.42
C ASN A 63 -2.51 10.88 12.85
N ALA A 64 -2.46 9.61 13.24
CA ALA A 64 -2.79 9.20 14.61
C ALA A 64 -1.71 9.64 15.62
N ALA A 65 -0.43 9.49 15.26
CA ALA A 65 0.70 9.89 16.10
C ALA A 65 0.74 11.41 16.37
N LEU A 66 0.46 12.21 15.32
CA LEU A 66 0.35 13.66 15.46
C LEU A 66 -0.79 14.13 16.36
N GLN A 67 -1.77 13.28 16.62
CA GLN A 67 -2.87 13.57 17.54
C GLN A 67 -2.68 12.93 18.91
N SER A 68 -1.68 12.04 19.07
CA SER A 68 -1.49 11.27 20.30
C SER A 68 -0.64 11.99 21.34
N ASP A 69 -0.96 11.73 22.60
CA ASP A 69 -0.19 12.22 23.73
C ASP A 69 0.94 11.27 24.09
N LYS A 70 0.73 9.97 23.96
CA LYS A 70 1.74 8.96 24.30
C LYS A 70 1.47 7.60 23.65
N ILE A 71 2.50 6.76 23.67
CA ILE A 71 2.42 5.34 23.36
C ILE A 71 2.14 4.59 24.66
N LEU A 72 1.17 3.70 24.63
CA LEU A 72 0.84 2.82 25.76
C LEU A 72 1.55 1.47 25.61
N ALA A 73 2.02 0.92 26.72
CA ALA A 73 2.58 -0.43 26.75
C ALA A 73 1.52 -1.48 26.39
N SER A 74 0.28 -1.28 26.87
CA SER A 74 -0.87 -2.12 26.51
C SER A 74 -2.18 -1.39 26.77
N GLN A 75 -3.25 -1.81 26.08
CA GLN A 75 -4.62 -1.32 26.29
C GLN A 75 -5.64 -2.37 25.83
N THR A 76 -6.71 -2.52 26.60
CA THR A 76 -7.85 -3.32 26.19
C THR A 76 -8.78 -2.49 25.31
N ILE A 77 -8.97 -2.91 24.07
CA ILE A 77 -9.78 -2.23 23.06
C ILE A 77 -10.86 -3.20 22.58
N SER A 78 -12.13 -2.86 22.77
CA SER A 78 -13.28 -3.71 22.40
C SER A 78 -13.16 -5.15 22.94
N GLY A 79 -12.69 -5.32 24.19
CA GLY A 79 -12.56 -6.62 24.84
C GLY A 79 -11.28 -7.40 24.51
N THR A 80 -10.42 -6.90 23.62
CA THR A 80 -9.14 -7.51 23.24
C THR A 80 -7.98 -6.71 23.82
N LEU A 81 -7.06 -7.39 24.52
CA LEU A 81 -5.82 -6.77 25.00
C LEU A 81 -4.82 -6.67 23.84
N TYR A 82 -4.38 -5.46 23.57
CA TYR A 82 -3.29 -5.17 22.63
C TYR A 82 -2.07 -4.72 23.40
N THR A 83 -0.90 -5.28 23.06
CA THR A 83 0.38 -4.92 23.67
C THR A 83 1.29 -4.33 22.60
N THR A 84 1.85 -3.16 22.88
CA THR A 84 2.82 -2.51 21.99
C THR A 84 4.09 -3.33 21.87
N GLY A 85 4.56 -3.51 20.66
CA GLY A 85 5.74 -4.32 20.31
C GLY A 85 6.15 -4.09 18.87
N THR A 86 6.85 -5.06 18.28
CA THR A 86 7.39 -4.94 16.91
C THR A 86 6.34 -4.89 15.80
N HIS A 87 5.16 -5.46 16.03
CA HIS A 87 4.09 -5.52 14.99
C HIS A 87 2.79 -4.83 15.43
N THR A 88 2.82 -4.20 16.58
CA THR A 88 1.66 -3.53 17.19
C THR A 88 2.09 -2.25 17.87
N VAL A 89 1.36 -1.17 17.66
CA VAL A 89 1.52 0.07 18.41
C VAL A 89 0.17 0.56 18.94
N VAL A 90 0.12 0.93 20.21
CA VAL A 90 -1.08 1.44 20.88
C VAL A 90 -0.86 2.90 21.24
N LEU A 91 -1.73 3.78 20.74
CA LEU A 91 -1.69 5.22 20.91
C LEU A 91 -2.84 5.70 21.79
N GLU A 92 -2.53 6.58 22.74
CA GLU A 92 -3.53 7.33 23.48
C GLU A 92 -3.72 8.70 22.82
N ILE A 93 -4.94 9.02 22.45
CA ILE A 93 -5.31 10.22 21.70
C ILE A 93 -6.33 11.01 22.52
N PRO A 94 -6.15 12.30 22.81
CA PRO A 94 -7.15 13.11 23.48
C PRO A 94 -8.49 13.06 22.71
N SER A 95 -9.58 12.84 23.44
CA SER A 95 -10.92 12.88 22.86
C SER A 95 -11.28 14.29 22.40
N ILE A 96 -12.02 14.41 21.32
CA ILE A 96 -12.52 15.69 20.81
C ILE A 96 -14.04 15.69 20.76
N ASN A 97 -14.67 16.83 21.09
CA ASN A 97 -16.11 17.00 20.96
C ASN A 97 -16.54 17.34 19.53
N GLY A 98 -17.84 17.49 19.27
CA GLY A 98 -18.40 17.81 17.96
C GLY A 98 -17.94 19.16 17.38
N SER A 99 -17.40 20.07 18.21
CA SER A 99 -16.81 21.34 17.79
C SER A 99 -15.28 21.25 17.54
N GLY A 100 -14.68 20.05 17.67
CA GLY A 100 -13.24 19.84 17.48
C GLY A 100 -12.36 20.19 18.68
N ASN A 101 -12.96 20.57 19.83
CA ASN A 101 -12.22 20.91 21.04
C ASN A 101 -11.88 19.64 21.84
N ILE A 102 -10.69 19.65 22.49
CA ILE A 102 -10.27 18.55 23.38
C ILE A 102 -11.23 18.48 24.57
N VAL A 103 -11.67 17.26 24.89
CA VAL A 103 -12.47 16.95 26.07
C VAL A 103 -11.52 16.57 27.21
N SER A 104 -11.39 17.46 28.19
CA SER A 104 -10.43 17.30 29.30
C SER A 104 -10.62 15.97 30.04
N GLY A 105 -9.52 15.25 30.27
CA GLY A 105 -9.50 13.99 31.00
C GLY A 105 -10.18 12.82 30.31
N LYS A 106 -10.47 12.91 28.99
CA LYS A 106 -11.04 11.83 28.18
C LYS A 106 -10.11 11.51 27.03
N ASN A 107 -9.87 10.21 26.82
CA ASN A 107 -8.99 9.73 25.76
C ASN A 107 -9.69 8.69 24.88
N ASP A 108 -9.33 8.71 23.63
CA ASP A 108 -9.59 7.69 22.63
C ASP A 108 -8.34 6.81 22.50
N TYR A 109 -8.49 5.59 22.06
CA TYR A 109 -7.38 4.66 21.88
C TYR A 109 -7.34 4.14 20.45
N ALA A 110 -6.19 4.28 19.81
CA ALA A 110 -5.96 3.69 18.48
C ALA A 110 -4.89 2.61 18.59
N VAL A 111 -5.16 1.45 17.98
CA VAL A 111 -4.16 0.41 17.81
C VAL A 111 -3.95 0.15 16.33
N PHE A 112 -2.69 0.07 15.95
CA PHE A 112 -2.23 -0.36 14.63
C PHE A 112 -1.52 -1.69 14.80
N TYR A 113 -1.92 -2.69 14.02
CA TYR A 113 -1.37 -4.04 14.18
C TYR A 113 -1.41 -4.83 12.88
N LEU A 114 -0.46 -5.75 12.74
CA LEU A 114 -0.38 -6.69 11.62
C LEU A 114 -0.93 -8.05 12.05
N THR A 115 -1.81 -8.60 11.23
CA THR A 115 -2.27 -9.99 11.35
C THR A 115 -2.20 -10.67 9.99
N GLY A 116 -1.36 -11.67 9.86
CA GLY A 116 -1.06 -12.28 8.56
C GLY A 116 -0.43 -11.25 7.61
N LYS A 117 -1.11 -10.93 6.51
CA LYS A 117 -0.69 -9.91 5.54
C LYS A 117 -1.49 -8.62 5.64
N SER A 118 -2.44 -8.56 6.57
CA SER A 118 -3.34 -7.42 6.68
C SER A 118 -2.92 -6.50 7.83
N PHE A 119 -2.75 -5.24 7.50
CA PHE A 119 -2.45 -4.16 8.44
C PHE A 119 -3.73 -3.42 8.79
N TYR A 120 -4.03 -3.35 10.08
CA TYR A 120 -5.27 -2.83 10.62
C TYR A 120 -5.05 -1.62 11.49
N ARG A 121 -6.05 -0.72 11.48
CA ARG A 121 -6.28 0.28 12.53
C ARG A 121 -7.59 -0.04 13.24
N ARG A 122 -7.55 -0.13 14.56
CA ARG A 122 -8.77 -0.18 15.40
C ARG A 122 -8.79 1.05 16.28
N LEU A 123 -9.88 1.78 16.26
CA LEU A 123 -10.13 2.93 17.11
C LEU A 123 -11.22 2.61 18.12
N GLN A 124 -10.98 2.92 19.40
CA GLN A 124 -11.99 2.96 20.44
C GLN A 124 -12.13 4.40 20.91
N ALA A 125 -13.23 5.02 20.51
CA ALA A 125 -13.57 6.37 20.93
C ALA A 125 -14.23 6.35 22.30
N ASN A 126 -13.94 7.35 23.12
CA ASN A 126 -14.67 7.62 24.36
C ASN A 126 -16.11 8.05 24.04
N ALA A 127 -17.05 7.80 24.93
CA ALA A 127 -18.46 8.17 24.73
C ALA A 127 -18.67 9.69 24.54
N ALA A 128 -17.77 10.52 25.07
CA ALA A 128 -17.79 11.97 24.89
C ALA A 128 -17.06 12.45 23.62
N SER A 129 -16.44 11.53 22.87
CA SER A 129 -15.70 11.87 21.66
C SER A 129 -16.64 11.95 20.44
N SER A 130 -16.35 12.86 19.52
CA SER A 130 -16.99 12.90 18.20
C SER A 130 -16.41 11.89 17.23
N ARG A 131 -15.29 11.24 17.57
CA ARG A 131 -14.74 10.16 16.75
C ARG A 131 -15.60 8.91 16.86
N HIS A 132 -15.59 8.09 15.82
CA HIS A 132 -16.35 6.84 15.79
C HIS A 132 -15.41 5.66 16.02
N SER A 133 -15.79 4.77 16.96
CA SER A 133 -15.10 3.50 17.14
C SER A 133 -15.26 2.62 15.91
N GLY A 134 -14.19 1.91 15.52
CA GLY A 134 -14.25 1.04 14.34
C GLY A 134 -12.94 0.31 14.07
N LEU A 135 -13.04 -0.66 13.18
CA LEU A 135 -11.92 -1.40 12.60
C LEU A 135 -11.80 -1.02 11.12
N THR A 136 -10.61 -0.62 10.72
CA THR A 136 -10.28 -0.31 9.31
C THR A 136 -9.12 -1.17 8.87
N THR A 137 -9.26 -1.87 7.75
CA THR A 137 -8.13 -2.49 7.05
C THR A 137 -7.45 -1.42 6.22
N ILE A 138 -6.17 -1.18 6.49
CA ILE A 138 -5.37 -0.18 5.77
C ILE A 138 -4.74 -0.81 4.54
N SER A 139 -4.22 -2.04 4.68
CA SER A 139 -3.62 -2.81 3.59
C SER A 139 -3.73 -4.30 3.86
N ASP A 140 -3.76 -5.10 2.81
CA ASP A 140 -3.78 -6.57 2.82
C ASP A 140 -2.55 -7.19 2.14
N SER A 141 -1.59 -6.37 1.78
CA SER A 141 -0.41 -6.76 0.99
C SER A 141 0.90 -6.59 1.76
N VAL A 142 0.86 -6.57 3.09
CA VAL A 142 2.04 -6.42 3.94
C VAL A 142 2.76 -7.76 4.07
N SER A 143 4.03 -7.81 3.71
CA SER A 143 4.88 -9.00 3.89
C SER A 143 5.69 -8.95 5.18
N ALA A 144 6.09 -7.75 5.62
CA ALA A 144 6.76 -7.52 6.89
C ALA A 144 6.42 -6.12 7.42
N LEU A 145 6.35 -5.99 8.74
CA LEU A 145 6.16 -4.72 9.44
C LEU A 145 6.97 -4.77 10.72
N THR A 146 7.72 -3.71 10.99
CA THR A 146 8.45 -3.57 12.25
C THR A 146 8.29 -2.14 12.76
N PHE A 147 7.90 -2.02 14.02
CA PHE A 147 7.95 -0.78 14.78
C PHE A 147 9.15 -0.78 15.72
N THR A 148 9.88 0.32 15.75
CA THR A 148 10.89 0.58 16.78
C THR A 148 10.63 1.94 17.42
N TYR A 149 11.15 2.13 18.63
CA TYR A 149 10.86 3.31 19.45
C TYR A 149 12.18 3.90 19.95
N ASP A 150 12.24 5.22 20.05
CA ASP A 150 13.42 5.96 20.50
C ASP A 150 13.67 5.84 22.01
N ASN A 151 12.70 5.34 22.79
CA ASN A 151 12.81 5.16 24.23
C ASN A 151 12.24 3.80 24.68
N ALA A 152 12.96 3.11 25.54
CA ALA A 152 12.50 1.85 26.14
C ALA A 152 11.24 2.05 27.04
N ASN A 153 11.10 3.22 27.67
CA ASN A 153 9.86 3.62 28.30
C ASN A 153 8.93 4.24 27.25
N LEU A 154 7.99 3.43 26.75
CA LEU A 154 7.08 3.80 25.68
C LEU A 154 6.29 5.09 25.98
N ALA A 155 5.93 5.33 27.24
CA ALA A 155 5.22 6.54 27.63
C ALA A 155 6.06 7.83 27.48
N GLN A 156 7.39 7.70 27.36
CA GLN A 156 8.33 8.79 27.14
C GLN A 156 8.84 8.82 25.68
N ALA A 157 8.52 7.82 24.89
CA ALA A 157 8.91 7.78 23.48
C ALA A 157 8.28 8.97 22.72
N ALA A 158 9.11 9.65 21.95
CA ALA A 158 8.73 10.79 21.12
C ALA A 158 8.63 10.42 19.64
N LYS A 159 9.19 9.27 19.26
CA LYS A 159 9.29 8.82 17.87
C LYS A 159 8.96 7.33 17.75
N ILE A 160 8.29 7.01 16.64
CA ILE A 160 8.04 5.65 16.16
C ILE A 160 8.73 5.53 14.80
N ASP A 161 9.64 4.59 14.66
CA ASP A 161 10.16 4.21 13.35
C ASP A 161 9.32 3.06 12.80
N MET A 162 8.76 3.24 11.63
CA MET A 162 7.97 2.25 10.92
C MET A 162 8.75 1.74 9.71
N ASP A 163 9.07 0.46 9.70
CA ASP A 163 9.62 -0.27 8.56
C ASP A 163 8.53 -1.21 8.03
N ILE A 164 8.06 -0.97 6.80
CA ILE A 164 7.00 -1.75 6.18
C ILE A 164 7.42 -2.25 4.80
N GLN A 165 7.25 -3.54 4.58
CA GLN A 165 7.45 -4.19 3.29
C GLN A 165 6.10 -4.66 2.74
N MET A 166 5.84 -4.25 1.52
CA MET A 166 4.64 -4.62 0.77
C MET A 166 5.00 -5.64 -0.30
N GLN A 167 4.13 -6.61 -0.54
CA GLN A 167 4.36 -7.64 -1.54
C GLN A 167 3.06 -8.07 -2.21
N ALA A 168 3.10 -8.19 -3.54
CA ALA A 168 2.03 -8.76 -4.33
C ALA A 168 2.58 -9.68 -5.42
N ILE A 169 1.75 -10.60 -5.93
CA ILE A 169 2.10 -11.50 -7.02
C ILE A 169 1.28 -11.11 -8.24
N THR A 170 1.96 -10.87 -9.36
CA THR A 170 1.31 -10.58 -10.64
C THR A 170 2.02 -11.31 -11.78
N GLY A 171 1.27 -11.99 -12.66
CA GLY A 171 1.84 -12.75 -13.76
C GLY A 171 2.87 -13.81 -13.35
N GLY A 172 2.75 -14.38 -12.13
CA GLY A 172 3.70 -15.35 -11.57
C GLY A 172 5.01 -14.73 -11.04
N GLN A 173 5.12 -13.40 -11.03
CA GLN A 173 6.28 -12.68 -10.48
C GLN A 173 5.89 -11.97 -9.18
N THR A 174 6.81 -11.97 -8.23
CA THR A 174 6.69 -11.21 -6.99
C THR A 174 7.13 -9.78 -7.23
N VAL A 175 6.28 -8.84 -6.85
CA VAL A 175 6.56 -7.40 -6.81
C VAL A 175 6.62 -6.97 -5.36
N SER A 176 7.61 -6.20 -4.97
CA SER A 176 7.78 -5.71 -3.60
C SER A 176 8.06 -4.22 -3.57
N SER A 177 7.60 -3.57 -2.51
CA SER A 177 7.90 -2.18 -2.18
C SER A 177 8.29 -2.10 -0.71
N HIS A 178 9.28 -1.27 -0.38
CA HIS A 178 9.78 -1.09 0.98
C HIS A 178 9.73 0.39 1.32
N LEU A 179 9.17 0.71 2.49
CA LEU A 179 9.12 2.06 3.03
C LEU A 179 9.63 2.06 4.47
N TYR A 180 10.48 3.03 4.77
CA TYR A 180 10.90 3.36 6.11
C TYR A 180 10.50 4.79 6.42
N GLN A 181 9.88 5.02 7.59
CA GLN A 181 9.42 6.34 7.98
C GLN A 181 9.61 6.56 9.48
N GLU A 182 10.21 7.70 9.82
CA GLU A 182 10.21 8.25 11.18
C GLU A 182 8.93 9.06 11.41
N ILE A 183 8.22 8.76 12.48
CA ILE A 183 6.93 9.36 12.83
C ILE A 183 7.04 9.94 14.23
N TYR A 184 6.84 11.25 14.35
CA TYR A 184 6.96 11.97 15.60
C TYR A 184 5.59 12.17 16.27
N LEU A 185 5.52 12.02 17.58
CA LEU A 185 4.36 12.35 18.37
C LEU A 185 4.33 13.87 18.60
N ARG A 186 3.13 14.44 18.64
CA ARG A 186 2.95 15.89 18.73
C ARG A 186 3.45 16.51 20.03
N ASN A 187 3.28 15.81 21.14
CA ASN A 187 3.40 16.39 22.49
C ASN A 187 4.64 15.92 23.24
N LYS A 188 5.75 15.70 22.53
CA LYS A 188 7.02 15.25 23.10
C LYS A 188 8.17 16.16 22.74
#